data_f6b788ee707de719ecc60aad49b11928
#
_entry.id   f6b788ee707de719ecc60aad49b11928
#
_cell.length_a   1.000
_cell.length_b   1.000
_cell.length_c   1.000
_cell.angle_alpha   90.00
_cell.angle_beta   90.00
_cell.angle_gamma   90.00
#
_symmetry.space_group_name_H-M   'P 1'
#
loop_
_entity.id
_entity.type
_entity.pdbx_description
1 polymer ?
#
loop_
_entity_poly.entity_id
_entity_poly.type
_entity_poly.pdbx_seq_one_letter_code
_entity_poly.pdbx_strand_id
1 'polypeptide(L)'
;LEPTDVLVIAPATVREMGVVAHNLGNRHLPAQFFGPEEPFPGLEGHDGVMVIQYDHTAEHYLEHLGVRHARMERSLPVPFRHAEHTH
;
A
#
# COMPACT_ATOMS: atom_id res chain seq x y z
N LEU A 1 4.55 2.66 18.70
CA LEU A 1 4.43 1.48 17.86
C LEU A 1 5.74 1.18 17.16
N GLU A 2 6.07 -0.09 17.05
CA GLU A 2 7.29 -0.50 16.39
C GLU A 2 7.17 -0.35 14.88
N PRO A 3 8.27 0.03 14.19
CA PRO A 3 8.26 0.09 12.75
C PRO A 3 7.97 -1.27 12.12
N THR A 4 7.21 -1.25 11.05
CA THR A 4 6.86 -2.43 10.29
C THR A 4 7.41 -2.29 8.87
N ASP A 5 7.93 -3.38 8.32
CA ASP A 5 8.38 -3.43 6.93
C ASP A 5 7.14 -3.44 6.03
N VAL A 6 6.95 -2.37 5.28
CA VAL A 6 5.74 -2.18 4.50
C VAL A 6 6.05 -1.88 3.04
N LEU A 7 5.04 -2.11 2.23
CA LEU A 7 5.03 -1.72 0.83
C LEU A 7 3.96 -0.65 0.69
N VAL A 8 4.39 0.55 0.31
CA VAL A 8 3.50 1.70 0.15
C VAL A 8 3.25 1.89 -1.35
N ILE A 9 1.98 1.87 -1.73
CA ILE A 9 1.58 1.85 -3.14
C ILE A 9 0.87 3.16 -3.45
N ALA A 10 1.39 3.90 -4.43
CA ALA A 10 0.90 5.23 -4.79
C ALA A 10 0.42 5.24 -6.24
N PRO A 11 -0.78 4.70 -6.51
CA PRO A 11 -1.31 4.66 -7.87
C PRO A 11 -1.51 6.07 -8.42
N ALA A 12 -1.40 6.19 -9.74
CA ALA A 12 -1.49 7.49 -10.40
C ALA A 12 -2.94 7.94 -10.62
N THR A 13 -3.88 7.00 -10.66
CA THR A 13 -5.29 7.31 -10.94
C THR A 13 -6.20 6.50 -10.02
N VAL A 14 -7.44 6.94 -9.93
CA VAL A 14 -8.47 6.18 -9.19
C VAL A 14 -8.64 4.80 -9.80
N ARG A 15 -8.63 4.72 -11.14
CA ARG A 15 -8.75 3.43 -11.82
C ARG A 15 -7.61 2.49 -11.43
N GLU A 16 -6.38 3.00 -11.42
CA GLU A 16 -5.22 2.20 -11.05
C GLU A 16 -5.30 1.73 -9.60
N MET A 17 -5.74 2.61 -8.70
CA MET A 17 -5.96 2.23 -7.31
C MET A 17 -6.98 1.10 -7.21
N GLY A 18 -8.07 1.19 -7.97
CA GLY A 18 -9.10 0.16 -7.97
C GLY A 18 -8.57 -1.19 -8.45
N VAL A 19 -7.80 -1.17 -9.53
CA VAL A 19 -7.21 -2.41 -10.07
C VAL A 19 -6.27 -3.06 -9.05
N VAL A 20 -5.38 -2.27 -8.47
CA VAL A 20 -4.40 -2.79 -7.52
C VAL A 20 -5.09 -3.29 -6.25
N ALA A 21 -5.97 -2.47 -5.68
CA ALA A 21 -6.63 -2.83 -4.43
C ALA A 21 -7.49 -4.08 -4.60
N HIS A 22 -8.19 -4.17 -5.71
CA HIS A 22 -9.04 -5.34 -5.99
C HIS A 22 -8.20 -6.62 -6.11
N ASN A 23 -7.11 -6.56 -6.86
CA ASN A 23 -6.27 -7.74 -7.08
C ASN A 23 -5.53 -8.18 -5.80
N LEU A 24 -5.00 -7.23 -5.04
CA LEU A 24 -4.34 -7.56 -3.78
C LEU A 24 -5.35 -8.01 -2.73
N GLY A 25 -6.56 -7.46 -2.75
CA GLY A 25 -7.64 -7.88 -1.89
C GLY A 25 -8.05 -9.33 -2.13
N ASN A 26 -8.00 -9.78 -3.37
CA ASN A 26 -8.30 -11.18 -3.71
C ASN A 26 -7.28 -12.14 -3.07
N ARG A 27 -6.11 -11.67 -2.70
CA ARG A 27 -5.12 -12.45 -1.99
C ARG A 27 -5.25 -12.32 -0.48
N HIS A 28 -6.28 -11.62 -0.02
CA HIS A 28 -6.60 -11.40 1.40
C HIS A 28 -5.46 -10.72 2.17
N LEU A 29 -4.76 -9.80 1.49
CA LEU A 29 -3.71 -9.01 2.15
C LEU A 29 -4.36 -7.84 2.88
N PRO A 30 -4.20 -7.75 4.21
CA PRO A 30 -4.74 -6.60 4.94
C PRO A 30 -4.05 -5.32 4.49
N ALA A 31 -4.82 -4.25 4.41
CA ALA A 31 -4.30 -2.98 3.92
C ALA A 31 -4.78 -1.82 4.78
N GLN A 32 -4.01 -0.75 4.77
CA GLN A 32 -4.41 0.54 5.33
C GLN A 32 -4.33 1.57 4.23
N PHE A 33 -5.19 2.58 4.29
CA PHE A 33 -5.26 3.60 3.26
C PHE A 33 -5.05 4.98 3.87
N PHE A 34 -4.28 5.81 3.18
CA PHE A 34 -3.99 7.17 3.63
C PHE A 34 -4.23 8.14 2.49
N GLY A 35 -4.71 9.32 2.84
CA GLY A 35 -4.98 10.36 1.87
C GLY A 35 -3.72 11.12 1.45
N PRO A 36 -3.89 12.09 0.55
CA PRO A 36 -2.74 12.85 0.02
C PRO A 36 -2.03 13.72 1.05
N GLU A 37 -2.66 13.97 2.20
CA GLU A 37 -2.07 14.79 3.24
C GLU A 37 -1.02 14.03 4.07
N GLU A 38 -1.01 12.70 4.01
CA GLU A 38 -0.07 11.90 4.80
C GLU A 38 1.26 11.77 4.05
N PRO A 39 2.38 12.22 4.64
CA PRO A 39 3.66 12.18 3.92
C PRO A 39 4.28 10.78 3.93
N PHE A 40 4.83 10.41 2.78
CA PHE A 40 5.59 9.17 2.63
C PHE A 40 6.87 9.48 1.86
N PRO A 41 8.06 9.29 2.47
CA PRO A 41 9.32 9.57 1.78
C PRO A 41 9.44 8.79 0.48
N GLY A 42 9.87 9.47 -0.57
CA GLY A 42 9.99 8.86 -1.89
C GLY A 42 8.71 8.85 -2.70
N LEU A 43 7.58 9.22 -2.09
CA LEU A 43 6.29 9.24 -2.76
C LEU A 43 5.63 10.62 -2.68
N GLU A 44 6.47 11.66 -2.68
CA GLU A 44 5.99 13.04 -2.61
C GLU A 44 5.01 13.32 -3.74
N GLY A 45 3.96 14.05 -3.42
CA GLY A 45 2.92 14.40 -4.41
C GLY A 45 1.90 13.32 -4.69
N HIS A 46 1.89 12.24 -3.91
CA HIS A 46 0.92 11.17 -4.12
C HIS A 46 -0.50 11.66 -3.85
N ASP A 47 -1.46 11.03 -4.51
CA ASP A 47 -2.88 11.36 -4.38
C ASP A 47 -3.62 10.45 -3.40
N GLY A 48 -2.88 9.67 -2.64
CA GLY A 48 -3.39 8.68 -1.72
C GLY A 48 -2.66 7.38 -1.91
N VAL A 49 -2.50 6.61 -0.84
CA VAL A 49 -1.71 5.38 -0.88
C VAL A 49 -2.43 4.23 -0.21
N MET A 50 -2.07 3.04 -0.65
CA MET A 50 -2.44 1.78 -0.02
C MET A 50 -1.17 1.20 0.60
N VAL A 51 -1.25 0.81 1.87
CA VAL A 51 -0.10 0.27 2.61
C VAL A 51 -0.41 -1.17 3.00
N ILE A 52 0.48 -2.08 2.64
CA ILE A 52 0.40 -3.49 3.05
C ILE A 52 1.70 -3.86 3.72
N GLN A 53 1.69 -4.96 4.48
CA GLN A 53 2.95 -5.53 4.95
C GLN A 53 3.77 -5.94 3.72
N TYR A 54 5.08 -5.85 3.83
CA TYR A 54 5.93 -6.20 2.69
C TYR A 54 5.61 -7.62 2.23
N ASP A 55 5.45 -7.79 0.93
CA ASP A 55 5.17 -9.07 0.30
C ASP A 55 5.89 -9.07 -1.04
N HIS A 56 6.81 -10.01 -1.19
CA HIS A 56 7.64 -10.08 -2.38
C HIS A 56 6.83 -10.26 -3.66
N THR A 57 5.80 -11.07 -3.61
CA THR A 57 4.95 -11.31 -4.78
C THR A 57 4.17 -10.06 -5.17
N ALA A 58 3.68 -9.32 -4.17
CA ALA A 58 2.98 -8.07 -4.43
C ALA A 58 3.93 -7.03 -5.05
N GLU A 59 5.15 -6.93 -4.54
CA GLU A 59 6.14 -6.02 -5.10
C GLU A 59 6.40 -6.34 -6.57
N HIS A 60 6.58 -7.60 -6.88
CA HIS A 60 6.80 -8.06 -8.25
C HIS A 60 5.64 -7.70 -9.16
N TYR A 61 4.43 -7.88 -8.66
CA TYR A 61 3.21 -7.52 -9.39
C TYR A 61 3.16 -6.02 -9.71
N LEU A 62 3.49 -5.19 -8.71
CA LEU A 62 3.50 -3.74 -8.91
C LEU A 62 4.57 -3.30 -9.91
N GLU A 63 5.74 -3.93 -9.87
CA GLU A 63 6.81 -3.66 -10.83
C GLU A 63 6.36 -4.02 -12.24
N HIS A 64 5.68 -5.15 -12.38
CA HIS A 64 5.18 -5.59 -13.67
C HIS A 64 4.14 -4.61 -14.24
N LEU A 65 3.27 -4.09 -13.38
CA LEU A 65 2.25 -3.12 -13.80
C LEU A 65 2.81 -1.72 -13.99
N GLY A 66 3.97 -1.42 -13.44
CA GLY A 66 4.53 -0.06 -13.49
C GLY A 66 3.83 0.89 -12.53
N VAL A 67 3.26 0.39 -11.44
CA VAL A 67 2.61 1.22 -10.44
C VAL A 67 3.66 1.78 -9.48
N ARG A 68 3.57 3.07 -9.18
CA ARG A 68 4.50 3.73 -8.27
C ARG A 68 4.37 3.14 -6.88
N HIS A 69 5.49 2.78 -6.27
CA HIS A 69 5.50 2.18 -4.94
C HIS A 69 6.87 2.32 -4.31
N ALA A 70 6.93 2.12 -2.99
CA ALA A 70 8.19 2.14 -2.26
C ALA A 70 8.10 1.20 -1.07
N ARG A 71 9.20 0.50 -0.77
CA ARG A 71 9.33 -0.31 0.42
C ARG A 71 9.99 0.52 1.50
N MET A 72 9.46 0.47 2.71
CA MET A 72 10.02 1.23 3.82
C MET A 72 9.62 0.61 5.15
N GLU A 73 10.30 1.04 6.22
CA GLU A 73 9.86 0.71 7.57
C GLU A 73 9.06 1.89 8.10
N ARG A 74 7.93 1.60 8.71
CA ARG A 74 7.04 2.66 9.17
C ARG A 74 6.22 2.22 10.37
N SER A 75 6.08 3.10 11.35
CA SER A 75 5.14 2.90 12.44
C SER A 75 3.76 3.28 11.95
N LEU A 76 2.80 2.37 12.12
CA LEU A 76 1.44 2.57 11.66
C LEU A 76 0.51 2.80 12.85
N PRO A 77 -0.58 3.54 12.66
CA PRO A 77 -1.49 3.85 13.76
C PRO A 77 -2.19 2.63 14.34
N VAL A 78 -2.39 1.58 13.52
CA VAL A 78 -2.97 0.33 14.00
C VAL A 78 -2.22 -0.85 13.39
N PRO A 79 -2.18 -1.99 14.11
CA PRO A 79 -1.57 -3.22 13.55
C PRO A 79 -2.36 -3.72 12.35
N PHE A 80 -1.67 -4.42 11.43
CA PHE A 80 -2.32 -4.95 10.23
C PHE A 80 -3.46 -5.93 10.54
N ARG A 81 -3.38 -6.65 11.65
CA ARG A 81 -4.47 -7.56 12.04
C ARG A 81 -5.77 -6.82 12.33
N HIS A 82 -5.71 -5.50 12.54
CA HIS A 82 -6.87 -4.65 12.76
C HIS A 82 -7.12 -3.72 11.57
N ALA A 83 -6.40 -3.93 10.47
CA ALA A 83 -6.51 -3.07 9.30
C ALA A 83 -7.75 -3.42 8.48
N GLU A 84 -8.09 -2.52 7.56
CA GLU A 84 -9.20 -2.72 6.64
C GLU A 84 -8.89 -3.85 5.68
N HIS A 85 -9.76 -4.84 5.62
CA HIS A 85 -9.69 -5.89 4.63
C HIS A 85 -11.05 -6.56 4.53
N THR A 86 -11.28 -7.21 3.41
CA THR A 86 -12.52 -7.92 3.16
C THR A 86 -12.29 -9.41 3.03
N HIS A 87 -13.20 -10.15 3.50
CA HIS A 87 -13.20 -11.59 3.30
C HIS A 87 -14.60 -12.15 3.41
#